data_196fc6a85cf75817f2f44d39a2e70e45
#
_entry.id   196fc6a85cf75817f2f44d39a2e70e45
#
_cell.length_a   1.000
_cell.length_b   1.000
_cell.length_c   1.000
_cell.angle_alpha   90.00
_cell.angle_beta   90.00
_cell.angle_gamma   90.00
#
_symmetry.space_group_name_H-M   'P 1'
#
loop_
_entity.id
_entity.type
_entity.pdbx_description
1 polymer ?
#
loop_
_entity_poly.entity_id
_entity_poly.type
_entity_poly.pdbx_seq_one_letter_code
_entity_poly.pdbx_strand_id
1 'polypeptide(L)'
;MKHILIFGGAGFIGTNLVNKLKEQDNIILCVDNFQTGRTENLRQFVNNDNVHWFKGDITVNIFKSLENLIYNKFNNHIDEIYNLACPASPHKYLKNPIHTINTSLSIQNICKLAMKYDAKLLQASTSEVYGNPDLLHHPQNELYNGNVNILGPRSCYDEGKRIAETILYEYHKIGCKCKIVRIFNTYGPFMDPNDGRVISNFVCQALLNKDITIYGDGTQSRSFQYIDDLIFGLIEFMKTDEFGPVNMGNPEEFTMNELANLVKELIPESTSNIIYKELPKDDPIQRKADITRAYSMFGYKPKINLKEGLKKTIEYFKIELNDTDFLY
;
A
#
# COMPACT_ATOMS: atom_id res chain seq x y z
N MET A 1 17.04 0.45 19.36
CA MET A 1 17.07 -0.72 18.47
C MET A 1 15.79 -1.53 18.73
N LYS A 2 14.98 -1.77 17.69
CA LYS A 2 13.75 -2.59 17.76
C LYS A 2 13.88 -3.80 16.86
N HIS A 3 13.15 -4.87 17.17
CA HIS A 3 12.96 -6.03 16.31
C HIS A 3 11.63 -5.89 15.57
N ILE A 4 11.69 -5.71 14.26
CA ILE A 4 10.54 -5.36 13.42
C ILE A 4 10.27 -6.44 12.38
N LEU A 5 9.06 -7.01 12.41
CA LEU A 5 8.61 -7.99 11.42
C LEU A 5 7.71 -7.31 10.38
N ILE A 6 8.03 -7.48 9.09
CA ILE A 6 7.27 -6.88 7.98
C ILE A 6 6.80 -7.97 7.03
N PHE A 7 5.49 -8.22 6.97
CA PHE A 7 4.86 -9.03 5.93
C PHE A 7 4.58 -8.16 4.70
N GLY A 8 4.97 -8.62 3.52
CA GLY A 8 4.91 -7.85 2.29
C GLY A 8 6.09 -6.87 2.11
N GLY A 9 7.26 -7.21 2.67
CA GLY A 9 8.44 -6.34 2.68
C GLY A 9 9.05 -6.07 1.29
N ALA A 10 8.88 -6.96 0.31
CA ALA A 10 9.36 -6.78 -1.07
C ALA A 10 8.39 -5.99 -1.97
N GLY A 11 7.21 -5.64 -1.46
CA GLY A 11 6.23 -4.80 -2.15
C GLY A 11 6.59 -3.31 -2.13
N PHE A 12 5.83 -2.50 -2.86
CA PHE A 12 6.02 -1.05 -2.97
C PHE A 12 6.13 -0.34 -1.61
N ILE A 13 5.09 -0.47 -0.77
CA ILE A 13 5.07 0.19 0.55
C ILE A 13 6.09 -0.44 1.48
N GLY A 14 6.20 -1.79 1.47
CA GLY A 14 7.13 -2.54 2.31
C GLY A 14 8.58 -2.14 2.11
N THR A 15 9.03 -2.03 0.87
CA THR A 15 10.40 -1.62 0.52
C THR A 15 10.73 -0.22 1.03
N ASN A 16 9.81 0.74 0.84
CA ASN A 16 9.99 2.10 1.34
C ASN A 16 10.01 2.14 2.88
N LEU A 17 9.16 1.33 3.53
CA LEU A 17 9.15 1.21 4.99
C LEU A 17 10.46 0.63 5.54
N VAL A 18 10.97 -0.44 4.93
CA VAL A 18 12.28 -1.03 5.29
C VAL A 18 13.38 0.01 5.14
N ASN A 19 13.40 0.77 4.03
CA ASN A 19 14.38 1.83 3.81
C ASN A 19 14.38 2.86 4.92
N LYS A 20 13.20 3.23 5.41
CA LYS A 20 13.11 4.24 6.49
C LYS A 20 13.45 3.67 7.86
N LEU A 21 13.01 2.46 8.15
CA LEU A 21 13.22 1.84 9.46
C LEU A 21 14.67 1.39 9.70
N LYS A 22 15.40 0.99 8.65
CA LYS A 22 16.83 0.62 8.76
C LYS A 22 17.74 1.78 9.17
N GLU A 23 17.31 3.04 8.92
CA GLU A 23 18.07 4.24 9.33
C GLU A 23 18.14 4.41 10.86
N GLN A 24 17.35 3.66 11.63
CA GLN A 24 17.19 3.79 13.09
C GLN A 24 17.83 2.63 13.87
N ASP A 25 18.83 1.94 13.31
CA ASP A 25 19.49 0.76 13.90
C ASP A 25 18.53 -0.37 14.32
N ASN A 26 17.42 -0.52 13.62
CA ASN A 26 16.48 -1.60 13.86
C ASN A 26 16.93 -2.90 13.19
N ILE A 27 16.61 -4.04 13.79
CA ILE A 27 16.74 -5.35 13.15
C ILE A 27 15.38 -5.68 12.52
N ILE A 28 15.39 -5.92 11.22
CA ILE A 28 14.18 -6.07 10.41
C ILE A 28 14.15 -7.47 9.78
N LEU A 29 13.04 -8.19 9.95
CA LEU A 29 12.76 -9.44 9.25
C LEU A 29 11.59 -9.23 8.29
N CYS A 30 11.85 -9.36 7.00
CA CYS A 30 10.86 -9.25 5.95
C CYS A 30 10.38 -10.63 5.50
N VAL A 31 9.08 -10.80 5.40
CA VAL A 31 8.42 -11.99 4.85
C VAL A 31 7.67 -11.60 3.60
N ASP A 32 7.93 -12.28 2.48
CA ASP A 32 7.23 -12.05 1.21
C ASP A 32 7.17 -13.35 0.39
N ASN A 33 6.08 -13.59 -0.33
CA ASN A 33 5.95 -14.72 -1.25
C ASN A 33 6.35 -14.36 -2.69
N PHE A 34 6.64 -13.10 -2.96
CA PHE A 34 6.98 -12.52 -4.26
C PHE A 34 5.89 -12.66 -5.33
N GLN A 35 4.63 -12.81 -4.92
CA GLN A 35 3.51 -12.82 -5.87
C GLN A 35 3.31 -11.44 -6.53
N THR A 36 3.50 -10.37 -5.76
CA THR A 36 3.44 -8.97 -6.22
C THR A 36 4.65 -8.17 -5.78
N GLY A 37 5.36 -8.64 -4.79
CA GLY A 37 6.66 -8.12 -4.37
C GLY A 37 7.74 -8.45 -5.42
N ARG A 38 8.74 -7.58 -5.54
CA ARG A 38 9.79 -7.68 -6.56
C ARG A 38 11.13 -7.99 -5.91
N THR A 39 11.84 -8.98 -6.45
CA THR A 39 13.19 -9.33 -5.97
C THR A 39 14.19 -8.20 -6.20
N GLU A 40 13.99 -7.38 -7.23
CA GLU A 40 14.78 -6.19 -7.54
C GLU A 40 14.78 -5.20 -6.37
N ASN A 41 13.64 -5.06 -5.69
CA ASN A 41 13.51 -4.20 -4.52
C ASN A 41 14.44 -4.61 -3.36
N LEU A 42 14.89 -5.88 -3.32
CA LEU A 42 15.76 -6.40 -2.28
C LEU A 42 17.25 -6.09 -2.51
N ARG A 43 17.67 -5.81 -3.75
CA ARG A 43 19.09 -5.61 -4.11
C ARG A 43 19.78 -4.58 -3.23
N GLN A 44 19.07 -3.52 -2.84
CA GLN A 44 19.60 -2.45 -2.00
C GLN A 44 19.87 -2.86 -0.54
N PHE A 45 19.41 -4.05 -0.12
CA PHE A 45 19.57 -4.55 1.25
C PHE A 45 20.57 -5.70 1.37
N VAL A 46 21.15 -6.19 0.28
CA VAL A 46 22.01 -7.40 0.26
C VAL A 46 23.19 -7.29 1.21
N ASN A 47 23.75 -6.09 1.40
CA ASN A 47 24.89 -5.83 2.28
C ASN A 47 24.47 -5.20 3.62
N ASN A 48 23.22 -5.35 4.04
CA ASN A 48 22.74 -4.80 5.31
C ASN A 48 22.51 -5.94 6.32
N ASP A 49 23.39 -6.05 7.31
CA ASP A 49 23.37 -7.13 8.32
C ASP A 49 22.12 -7.10 9.22
N ASN A 50 21.42 -5.98 9.28
CA ASN A 50 20.23 -5.80 10.09
C ASN A 50 18.92 -6.04 9.32
N VAL A 51 18.96 -6.33 8.00
CA VAL A 51 17.77 -6.61 7.20
C VAL A 51 17.80 -8.07 6.72
N HIS A 52 16.88 -8.86 7.23
CA HIS A 52 16.77 -10.29 6.92
C HIS A 52 15.54 -10.56 6.07
N TRP A 53 15.61 -11.60 5.24
CA TRP A 53 14.52 -11.99 4.33
C TRP A 53 14.13 -13.44 4.52
N PHE A 54 12.82 -13.67 4.50
CA PHE A 54 12.24 -15.00 4.48
C PHE A 54 11.18 -15.09 3.36
N LYS A 55 11.42 -15.99 2.40
CA LYS A 55 10.42 -16.29 1.38
C LYS A 55 9.32 -17.15 2.00
N GLY A 56 8.14 -16.57 2.19
CA GLY A 56 7.02 -17.26 2.82
C GLY A 56 5.68 -16.66 2.43
N ASP A 57 4.67 -17.50 2.36
CA ASP A 57 3.29 -17.13 2.08
C ASP A 57 2.46 -17.21 3.36
N ILE A 58 1.84 -16.11 3.78
CA ILE A 58 1.04 -16.04 5.00
C ILE A 58 -0.25 -16.88 4.93
N THR A 59 -0.67 -17.31 3.73
CA THR A 59 -1.87 -18.15 3.54
C THR A 59 -1.62 -19.62 3.87
N VAL A 60 -0.35 -20.01 4.01
CA VAL A 60 0.06 -21.36 4.41
C VAL A 60 0.76 -21.33 5.77
N ASN A 61 0.95 -22.49 6.37
CA ASN A 61 1.53 -22.57 7.72
C ASN A 61 3.05 -22.38 7.69
N ILE A 62 3.49 -21.10 7.65
CA ILE A 62 4.90 -20.71 7.73
C ILE A 62 5.37 -20.42 9.17
N PHE A 63 4.44 -20.36 10.12
CA PHE A 63 4.70 -19.79 11.45
C PHE A 63 5.76 -20.54 12.23
N LYS A 64 5.83 -21.88 12.13
CA LYS A 64 6.88 -22.68 12.78
C LYS A 64 8.28 -22.32 12.27
N SER A 65 8.45 -22.17 10.96
CA SER A 65 9.73 -21.75 10.35
C SER A 65 10.08 -20.32 10.70
N LEU A 66 9.06 -19.44 10.73
CA LEU A 66 9.22 -18.04 11.10
C LEU A 66 9.63 -17.90 12.59
N GLU A 67 9.07 -18.69 13.50
CA GLU A 67 9.46 -18.70 14.91
C GLU A 67 10.93 -19.09 15.11
N ASN A 68 11.45 -20.04 14.35
CA ASN A 68 12.88 -20.37 14.39
C ASN A 68 13.76 -19.18 13.95
N LEU A 69 13.34 -18.41 12.96
CA LEU A 69 14.05 -17.21 12.52
C LEU A 69 13.96 -16.09 13.58
N ILE A 70 12.79 -15.89 14.18
CA ILE A 70 12.60 -14.94 15.27
C ILE A 70 13.50 -15.29 16.45
N TYR A 71 13.57 -16.57 16.83
CA TYR A 71 14.49 -17.04 17.88
C TYR A 71 15.96 -16.68 17.56
N ASN A 72 16.42 -16.99 16.35
CA ASN A 72 17.82 -16.83 15.97
C ASN A 72 18.22 -15.37 15.64
N LYS A 73 17.32 -14.57 15.10
CA LYS A 73 17.62 -13.21 14.59
C LYS A 73 17.12 -12.11 15.52
N PHE A 74 16.07 -12.37 16.30
CA PHE A 74 15.39 -11.41 17.16
C PHE A 74 15.49 -11.75 18.65
N ASN A 75 16.37 -12.71 19.03
CA ASN A 75 16.47 -13.15 20.43
C ASN A 75 15.10 -13.51 21.04
N ASN A 76 14.24 -14.12 20.22
CA ASN A 76 12.87 -14.52 20.60
C ASN A 76 11.99 -13.34 21.05
N HIS A 77 12.15 -12.15 20.45
CA HIS A 77 11.40 -10.94 20.76
C HIS A 77 10.95 -10.21 19.50
N ILE A 78 9.76 -9.60 19.50
CA ILE A 78 9.25 -8.72 18.44
C ILE A 78 8.66 -7.49 19.13
N ASP A 79 9.07 -6.29 18.69
CA ASP A 79 8.49 -5.03 19.14
C ASP A 79 7.30 -4.62 18.26
N GLU A 80 7.47 -4.73 16.95
CA GLU A 80 6.50 -4.22 15.98
C GLU A 80 6.31 -5.19 14.80
N ILE A 81 5.06 -5.32 14.38
CA ILE A 81 4.66 -6.08 13.19
C ILE A 81 3.91 -5.14 12.23
N TYR A 82 4.38 -5.05 10.99
CA TYR A 82 3.65 -4.38 9.92
C TYR A 82 3.12 -5.42 8.94
N ASN A 83 1.81 -5.53 8.81
CA ASN A 83 1.20 -6.42 7.81
C ASN A 83 0.76 -5.62 6.58
N LEU A 84 1.61 -5.66 5.55
CA LEU A 84 1.39 -5.05 4.24
C LEU A 84 1.12 -6.10 3.16
N ALA A 85 1.13 -7.39 3.53
CA ALA A 85 0.98 -8.51 2.60
C ALA A 85 -0.46 -8.61 2.09
N CYS A 86 -0.69 -8.13 0.88
CA CYS A 86 -1.90 -8.34 0.10
C CYS A 86 -1.69 -7.82 -1.32
N PRO A 87 -2.11 -8.53 -2.38
CA PRO A 87 -2.25 -7.93 -3.70
C PRO A 87 -3.20 -6.73 -3.62
N ALA A 88 -2.76 -5.55 -4.07
CA ALA A 88 -3.48 -4.30 -3.82
C ALA A 88 -3.92 -3.54 -5.09
N SER A 89 -3.48 -3.95 -6.27
CA SER A 89 -3.99 -3.37 -7.53
C SER A 89 -5.01 -4.30 -8.19
N PRO A 90 -6.03 -3.76 -8.91
CA PRO A 90 -7.07 -4.55 -9.55
C PRO A 90 -6.50 -5.66 -10.43
N HIS A 91 -5.50 -5.34 -11.25
CA HIS A 91 -4.83 -6.31 -12.12
C HIS A 91 -4.20 -7.48 -11.34
N LYS A 92 -3.68 -7.23 -10.14
CA LYS A 92 -3.00 -8.26 -9.32
C LYS A 92 -3.98 -9.09 -8.50
N TYR A 93 -4.94 -8.47 -7.79
CA TYR A 93 -5.85 -9.21 -6.91
C TYR A 93 -6.93 -10.00 -7.69
N LEU A 94 -7.30 -9.54 -8.89
CA LEU A 94 -8.23 -10.28 -9.76
C LEU A 94 -7.60 -11.48 -10.44
N LYS A 95 -6.28 -11.56 -10.52
CA LYS A 95 -5.57 -12.70 -11.11
C LYS A 95 -5.77 -13.98 -10.28
N ASN A 96 -5.88 -13.87 -8.95
CA ASN A 96 -6.16 -14.98 -8.05
C ASN A 96 -7.05 -14.52 -6.88
N PRO A 97 -8.38 -14.37 -7.09
CA PRO A 97 -9.28 -13.80 -6.09
C PRO A 97 -9.40 -14.64 -4.82
N ILE A 98 -9.34 -15.97 -4.93
CA ILE A 98 -9.39 -16.84 -3.74
C ILE A 98 -8.15 -16.67 -2.87
N HIS A 99 -6.96 -16.56 -3.48
CA HIS A 99 -5.74 -16.28 -2.74
C HIS A 99 -5.80 -14.89 -2.07
N THR A 100 -6.39 -13.89 -2.73
CA THR A 100 -6.59 -12.56 -2.16
C THR A 100 -7.45 -12.60 -0.90
N ILE A 101 -8.56 -13.36 -0.92
CA ILE A 101 -9.40 -13.60 0.26
C ILE A 101 -8.60 -14.30 1.36
N ASN A 102 -7.91 -15.39 1.04
CA ASN A 102 -7.10 -16.16 2.01
C ASN A 102 -6.01 -15.29 2.65
N THR A 103 -5.38 -14.39 1.89
CA THR A 103 -4.40 -13.43 2.40
C THR A 103 -5.03 -12.52 3.47
N SER A 104 -6.24 -12.03 3.23
CA SER A 104 -6.97 -11.21 4.20
C SER A 104 -7.36 -12.00 5.45
N LEU A 105 -7.79 -13.24 5.32
CA LEU A 105 -8.15 -14.11 6.45
C LEU A 105 -6.93 -14.53 7.30
N SER A 106 -5.74 -14.53 6.71
CA SER A 106 -4.48 -14.88 7.39
C SER A 106 -4.11 -13.91 8.52
N ILE A 107 -4.77 -12.75 8.61
CA ILE A 107 -4.59 -11.80 9.72
C ILE A 107 -4.83 -12.44 11.09
N GLN A 108 -5.68 -13.46 11.20
CA GLN A 108 -5.90 -14.20 12.46
C GLN A 108 -4.60 -14.79 13.01
N ASN A 109 -3.78 -15.37 12.14
CA ASN A 109 -2.51 -15.97 12.54
C ASN A 109 -1.47 -14.91 12.92
N ILE A 110 -1.51 -13.75 12.25
CA ILE A 110 -0.64 -12.62 12.56
C ILE A 110 -1.05 -12.00 13.90
N CYS A 111 -2.35 -11.89 14.22
CA CYS A 111 -2.82 -11.47 15.55
C CYS A 111 -2.34 -12.42 16.66
N LYS A 112 -2.44 -13.75 16.45
CA LYS A 112 -1.90 -14.74 17.40
C LYS A 112 -0.40 -14.59 17.61
N LEU A 113 0.35 -14.31 16.53
CA LEU A 113 1.78 -14.05 16.61
C LEU A 113 2.06 -12.78 17.41
N ALA A 114 1.33 -11.69 17.13
CA ALA A 114 1.47 -10.42 17.86
C ALA A 114 1.20 -10.60 19.36
N MET A 115 0.13 -11.31 19.72
CA MET A 115 -0.19 -11.61 21.13
C MET A 115 0.88 -12.49 21.80
N LYS A 116 1.43 -13.48 21.09
CA LYS A 116 2.49 -14.37 21.60
C LYS A 116 3.73 -13.60 22.03
N TYR A 117 4.10 -12.55 21.26
CA TYR A 117 5.31 -11.75 21.53
C TYR A 117 5.00 -10.41 22.21
N ASP A 118 3.74 -10.15 22.57
CA ASP A 118 3.26 -8.86 23.08
C ASP A 118 3.60 -7.66 22.17
N ALA A 119 3.71 -7.92 20.86
CA ALA A 119 4.11 -6.97 19.84
C ALA A 119 2.96 -6.04 19.43
N LYS A 120 3.28 -4.79 19.05
CA LYS A 120 2.33 -3.91 18.36
C LYS A 120 2.16 -4.38 16.90
N LEU A 121 0.93 -4.49 16.43
CA LEU A 121 0.59 -4.90 15.07
C LEU A 121 -0.11 -3.78 14.29
N LEU A 122 0.41 -3.38 13.14
CA LEU A 122 -0.25 -2.47 12.22
C LEU A 122 -0.69 -3.23 10.96
N GLN A 123 -2.00 -3.16 10.67
CA GLN A 123 -2.62 -3.73 9.48
C GLN A 123 -2.86 -2.67 8.42
N ALA A 124 -2.31 -2.86 7.23
CA ALA A 124 -2.69 -2.10 6.06
C ALA A 124 -4.09 -2.52 5.57
N SER A 125 -5.06 -1.65 5.84
CA SER A 125 -6.37 -1.63 5.19
C SER A 125 -6.33 -0.67 4.01
N THR A 126 -7.48 -0.30 3.48
CA THR A 126 -7.59 0.45 2.22
C THR A 126 -8.80 1.37 2.22
N SER A 127 -8.78 2.43 1.41
CA SER A 127 -9.94 3.25 1.11
C SER A 127 -11.05 2.48 0.37
N GLU A 128 -10.74 1.29 -0.19
CA GLU A 128 -11.74 0.45 -0.87
C GLU A 128 -12.83 -0.08 0.09
N VAL A 129 -12.57 -0.13 1.40
CA VAL A 129 -13.59 -0.49 2.41
C VAL A 129 -14.78 0.46 2.43
N TYR A 130 -14.62 1.67 1.88
CA TYR A 130 -15.70 2.66 1.72
C TYR A 130 -16.57 2.40 0.50
N GLY A 131 -16.14 1.59 -0.46
CA GLY A 131 -16.87 1.31 -1.70
C GLY A 131 -17.09 2.55 -2.56
N ASN A 132 -18.31 2.74 -3.02
CA ASN A 132 -18.74 3.90 -3.80
C ASN A 132 -19.61 4.83 -2.91
N PRO A 133 -19.01 5.81 -2.23
CA PRO A 133 -19.71 6.72 -1.33
C PRO A 133 -20.62 7.67 -2.11
N ASP A 134 -21.72 8.07 -1.50
CA ASP A 134 -22.56 9.17 -1.98
C ASP A 134 -21.91 10.54 -1.69
N LEU A 135 -22.53 11.61 -2.20
CA LEU A 135 -22.02 12.98 -2.03
C LEU A 135 -21.96 13.45 -0.57
N LEU A 136 -22.80 12.89 0.32
CA LEU A 136 -22.83 13.25 1.73
C LEU A 136 -21.63 12.69 2.50
N HIS A 137 -20.99 11.64 1.95
CA HIS A 137 -19.82 10.98 2.52
C HIS A 137 -18.53 11.28 1.74
N HIS A 138 -18.44 12.48 1.17
CA HIS A 138 -17.26 13.00 0.50
C HIS A 138 -16.81 14.32 1.15
N PRO A 139 -15.59 14.41 1.71
CA PRO A 139 -14.54 13.37 1.82
C PRO A 139 -14.91 12.22 2.77
N GLN A 140 -14.31 11.03 2.54
CA GLN A 140 -14.55 9.85 3.35
C GLN A 140 -13.88 9.98 4.72
N ASN A 141 -14.65 9.92 5.79
CA ASN A 141 -14.15 9.83 7.17
C ASN A 141 -14.30 8.40 7.73
N GLU A 142 -13.64 8.12 8.84
CA GLU A 142 -13.58 6.76 9.39
C GLU A 142 -14.90 6.27 10.01
N LEU A 143 -15.86 7.16 10.26
CA LEU A 143 -17.20 6.81 10.78
C LEU A 143 -18.14 6.30 9.67
N TYR A 144 -17.79 6.52 8.40
CA TYR A 144 -18.58 6.01 7.30
C TYR A 144 -18.42 4.50 7.15
N ASN A 145 -19.53 3.75 7.26
CA ASN A 145 -19.53 2.28 7.20
C ASN A 145 -19.26 1.71 5.80
N GLY A 146 -19.32 2.52 4.76
CA GLY A 146 -19.07 2.11 3.38
C GLY A 146 -20.30 1.61 2.63
N ASN A 147 -20.18 1.62 1.30
CA ASN A 147 -21.18 1.12 0.35
C ASN A 147 -20.46 0.22 -0.68
N VAL A 148 -20.16 -1.01 -0.26
CA VAL A 148 -19.40 -1.99 -1.06
C VAL A 148 -20.38 -2.95 -1.75
N ASN A 149 -20.15 -3.22 -3.04
CA ASN A 149 -20.86 -4.27 -3.77
C ASN A 149 -20.25 -5.64 -3.43
N ILE A 150 -20.89 -6.40 -2.52
CA ILE A 150 -20.40 -7.67 -2.01
C ILE A 150 -20.31 -8.80 -3.06
N LEU A 151 -20.99 -8.67 -4.20
CA LEU A 151 -20.95 -9.58 -5.33
C LEU A 151 -20.30 -8.95 -6.58
N GLY A 152 -19.69 -7.77 -6.41
CA GLY A 152 -19.03 -7.06 -7.49
C GLY A 152 -17.69 -7.70 -7.89
N PRO A 153 -17.13 -7.31 -9.03
CA PRO A 153 -15.88 -7.86 -9.55
C PRO A 153 -14.68 -7.62 -8.63
N ARG A 154 -14.75 -6.64 -7.71
CA ARG A 154 -13.69 -6.27 -6.79
C ARG A 154 -13.86 -6.82 -5.37
N SER A 155 -14.98 -7.50 -5.10
CA SER A 155 -15.40 -7.93 -3.75
C SER A 155 -14.37 -8.81 -3.03
N CYS A 156 -13.57 -9.61 -3.74
CA CYS A 156 -12.51 -10.42 -3.15
C CYS A 156 -11.48 -9.58 -2.37
N TYR A 157 -11.21 -8.37 -2.83
CA TYR A 157 -10.30 -7.43 -2.17
C TYR A 157 -11.05 -6.56 -1.17
N ASP A 158 -12.14 -5.92 -1.59
CA ASP A 158 -12.88 -4.95 -0.80
C ASP A 158 -13.45 -5.61 0.47
N GLU A 159 -14.20 -6.71 0.34
CA GLU A 159 -14.72 -7.49 1.48
C GLU A 159 -13.60 -8.23 2.24
N GLY A 160 -12.55 -8.67 1.54
CA GLY A 160 -11.38 -9.24 2.19
C GLY A 160 -10.74 -8.25 3.19
N LYS A 161 -10.62 -6.98 2.83
CA LYS A 161 -10.11 -5.94 3.74
C LYS A 161 -11.10 -5.62 4.85
N ARG A 162 -12.40 -5.58 4.57
CA ARG A 162 -13.45 -5.34 5.58
C ARG A 162 -13.47 -6.45 6.63
N ILE A 163 -13.41 -7.72 6.23
CA ILE A 163 -13.35 -8.83 7.20
C ILE A 163 -12.04 -8.83 8.00
N ALA A 164 -10.91 -8.40 7.41
CA ALA A 164 -9.66 -8.24 8.15
C ALA A 164 -9.77 -7.18 9.25
N GLU A 165 -10.44 -6.04 9.00
CA GLU A 165 -10.73 -5.03 10.02
C GLU A 165 -11.63 -5.59 11.13
N THR A 166 -12.66 -6.37 10.79
CA THR A 166 -13.54 -7.02 11.77
C THR A 166 -12.77 -8.00 12.66
N ILE A 167 -11.91 -8.83 12.06
CA ILE A 167 -11.05 -9.77 12.81
C ILE A 167 -10.16 -9.00 13.79
N LEU A 168 -9.50 -7.94 13.34
CA LEU A 168 -8.64 -7.12 14.20
C LEU A 168 -9.42 -6.48 15.35
N TYR A 169 -10.63 -6.00 15.10
CA TYR A 169 -11.49 -5.45 16.16
C TYR A 169 -11.80 -6.49 17.23
N GLU A 170 -12.12 -7.72 16.86
CA GLU A 170 -12.37 -8.79 17.83
C GLU A 170 -11.08 -9.19 18.61
N TYR A 171 -9.93 -9.23 17.93
CA TYR A 171 -8.64 -9.47 18.60
C TYR A 171 -8.23 -8.30 19.51
N HIS A 172 -8.54 -7.07 19.13
CA HIS A 172 -8.30 -5.90 20.00
C HIS A 172 -9.06 -6.00 21.31
N LYS A 173 -10.33 -6.44 21.29
CA LYS A 173 -11.18 -6.62 22.49
C LYS A 173 -10.61 -7.64 23.49
N ILE A 174 -9.81 -8.57 23.03
CA ILE A 174 -9.14 -9.58 23.87
C ILE A 174 -7.68 -9.25 24.16
N GLY A 175 -7.25 -8.01 23.92
CA GLY A 175 -5.95 -7.48 24.34
C GLY A 175 -4.84 -7.48 23.28
N CYS A 176 -5.12 -7.79 22.02
CA CYS A 176 -4.14 -7.62 20.95
C CYS A 176 -3.84 -6.13 20.73
N LYS A 177 -2.57 -5.75 20.77
CA LYS A 177 -2.10 -4.37 20.53
C LYS A 177 -2.10 -4.06 19.03
N CYS A 178 -3.26 -4.15 18.37
CA CYS A 178 -3.36 -3.99 16.93
C CYS A 178 -3.91 -2.62 16.53
N LYS A 179 -3.63 -2.23 15.27
CA LYS A 179 -3.98 -0.94 14.67
C LYS A 179 -4.43 -1.14 13.23
N ILE A 180 -5.35 -0.29 12.77
CA ILE A 180 -5.87 -0.30 11.41
C ILE A 180 -5.56 1.03 10.72
N VAL A 181 -4.92 0.96 9.54
CA VAL A 181 -4.73 2.12 8.67
C VAL A 181 -5.45 1.91 7.35
N ARG A 182 -6.33 2.83 6.95
CA ARG A 182 -7.01 2.86 5.65
C ARG A 182 -6.18 3.72 4.69
N ILE A 183 -5.43 3.05 3.83
CA ILE A 183 -4.51 3.70 2.89
C ILE A 183 -5.28 4.13 1.65
N PHE A 184 -5.15 5.40 1.27
CA PHE A 184 -5.64 5.96 0.01
C PHE A 184 -4.58 5.84 -1.09
N ASN A 185 -4.93 6.25 -2.33
CA ASN A 185 -4.03 6.09 -3.48
C ASN A 185 -2.64 6.66 -3.19
N THR A 186 -1.65 5.81 -3.23
CA THR A 186 -0.25 6.13 -2.94
C THR A 186 0.61 5.81 -4.16
N TYR A 187 1.63 6.63 -4.43
CA TYR A 187 2.55 6.49 -5.54
C TYR A 187 3.97 6.87 -5.13
N GLY A 188 4.96 6.43 -5.90
CA GLY A 188 6.36 6.75 -5.66
C GLY A 188 7.34 5.67 -6.12
N PRO A 189 8.63 5.80 -5.81
CA PRO A 189 9.67 4.81 -6.08
C PRO A 189 9.35 3.42 -5.51
N PHE A 190 9.89 2.38 -6.13
CA PHE A 190 9.66 0.95 -5.86
C PHE A 190 8.25 0.44 -6.19
N MET A 191 7.39 1.28 -6.77
CA MET A 191 6.16 0.82 -7.39
C MET A 191 6.49 0.06 -8.68
N ASP A 192 5.78 -1.04 -8.92
CA ASP A 192 5.93 -1.81 -10.17
C ASP A 192 5.49 -0.95 -11.37
N PRO A 193 6.32 -0.74 -12.40
CA PRO A 193 5.91 -0.06 -13.63
C PRO A 193 4.64 -0.66 -14.25
N ASN A 194 4.44 -1.98 -14.08
CA ASN A 194 3.28 -2.73 -14.56
C ASN A 194 2.19 -2.91 -13.48
N ASP A 195 2.16 -2.05 -12.46
CA ASP A 195 1.16 -2.14 -11.37
C ASP A 195 -0.28 -1.97 -11.86
N GLY A 196 -0.50 -1.24 -12.95
CA GLY A 196 -1.82 -1.04 -13.58
C GLY A 196 -2.64 0.11 -12.98
N ARG A 197 -2.17 0.80 -11.93
CA ARG A 197 -2.81 2.01 -11.39
C ARG A 197 -2.45 3.24 -12.23
N VAL A 198 -3.26 4.27 -12.13
CA VAL A 198 -3.23 5.42 -13.06
C VAL A 198 -1.87 6.11 -13.15
N ILE A 199 -1.18 6.38 -12.04
CA ILE A 199 0.12 7.07 -12.07
C ILE A 199 1.19 6.21 -12.75
N SER A 200 1.30 4.91 -12.41
CA SER A 200 2.25 4.02 -13.09
C SER A 200 1.93 3.92 -14.59
N ASN A 201 0.64 3.78 -14.95
CA ASN A 201 0.23 3.72 -16.35
C ASN A 201 0.61 4.98 -17.12
N PHE A 202 0.22 6.15 -16.63
CA PHE A 202 0.46 7.42 -17.35
C PHE A 202 1.94 7.73 -17.50
N VAL A 203 2.71 7.54 -16.42
CA VAL A 203 4.16 7.79 -16.45
C VAL A 203 4.88 6.80 -17.39
N CYS A 204 4.58 5.50 -17.28
CA CYS A 204 5.20 4.50 -18.15
C CYS A 204 4.78 4.68 -19.62
N GLN A 205 3.50 4.99 -19.89
CA GLN A 205 3.03 5.28 -21.23
C GLN A 205 3.78 6.48 -21.82
N ALA A 206 3.90 7.57 -21.08
CA ALA A 206 4.61 8.76 -21.52
C ALA A 206 6.11 8.49 -21.77
N LEU A 207 6.79 7.78 -20.87
CA LEU A 207 8.21 7.43 -21.00
C LEU A 207 8.48 6.52 -22.22
N LEU A 208 7.53 5.65 -22.55
CA LEU A 208 7.63 4.71 -23.68
C LEU A 208 7.06 5.28 -25.00
N ASN A 209 6.68 6.55 -25.03
CA ASN A 209 6.02 7.18 -26.17
C ASN A 209 4.74 6.44 -26.66
N LYS A 210 4.03 5.79 -25.72
CA LYS A 210 2.72 5.17 -25.96
C LYS A 210 1.63 6.16 -25.59
N ASP A 211 0.46 6.07 -26.24
CA ASP A 211 -0.67 6.95 -25.89
C ASP A 211 -1.08 6.81 -24.43
N ILE A 212 -1.27 7.95 -23.75
CA ILE A 212 -1.76 8.02 -22.38
C ILE A 212 -3.26 7.73 -22.40
N THR A 213 -3.67 6.63 -21.75
CA THR A 213 -5.04 6.14 -21.78
C THR A 213 -5.85 6.64 -20.60
N ILE A 214 -6.84 7.50 -20.82
CA ILE A 214 -7.84 7.91 -19.83
C ILE A 214 -9.10 7.07 -20.03
N TYR A 215 -9.62 6.50 -18.93
CA TYR A 215 -10.91 5.83 -18.94
C TYR A 215 -12.01 6.82 -18.58
N GLY A 216 -13.15 6.81 -19.30
CA GLY A 216 -14.18 7.83 -19.21
C GLY A 216 -13.77 9.12 -19.93
N ASP A 217 -14.36 10.26 -19.52
CA ASP A 217 -14.08 11.60 -20.07
C ASP A 217 -12.92 12.32 -19.33
N GLY A 218 -12.35 11.70 -18.29
CA GLY A 218 -11.26 12.25 -17.53
C GLY A 218 -11.65 13.30 -16.48
N THR A 219 -12.94 13.53 -16.26
CA THR A 219 -13.44 14.47 -15.22
C THR A 219 -13.50 13.87 -13.84
N GLN A 220 -13.45 12.53 -13.71
CA GLN A 220 -13.38 11.87 -12.42
C GLN A 220 -12.12 12.27 -11.66
N SER A 221 -12.27 12.55 -10.36
CA SER A 221 -11.19 13.02 -9.51
C SER A 221 -10.65 11.94 -8.57
N ARG A 222 -9.38 12.03 -8.24
CA ARG A 222 -8.70 11.21 -7.23
C ARG A 222 -7.71 12.08 -6.47
N SER A 223 -7.49 11.70 -5.22
CA SER A 223 -6.37 12.23 -4.44
C SER A 223 -5.19 11.26 -4.46
N PHE A 224 -3.98 11.80 -4.49
CA PHE A 224 -2.75 11.03 -4.57
C PHE A 224 -1.78 11.47 -3.49
N GLN A 225 -1.34 10.54 -2.63
CA GLN A 225 -0.30 10.81 -1.66
C GLN A 225 1.04 10.23 -2.12
N TYR A 226 2.10 10.96 -1.87
CA TYR A 226 3.45 10.47 -2.12
C TYR A 226 3.87 9.48 -1.03
N ILE A 227 4.68 8.50 -1.39
CA ILE A 227 5.05 7.37 -0.51
C ILE A 227 5.71 7.82 0.80
N ASP A 228 6.56 8.86 0.79
CA ASP A 228 7.25 9.32 2.00
C ASP A 228 6.28 9.83 3.06
N ASP A 229 5.19 10.49 2.64
CA ASP A 229 4.13 10.94 3.55
C ASP A 229 3.40 9.75 4.18
N LEU A 230 3.11 8.70 3.39
CA LEU A 230 2.53 7.47 3.93
C LEU A 230 3.47 6.80 4.95
N ILE A 231 4.75 6.63 4.60
CA ILE A 231 5.74 5.99 5.49
C ILE A 231 5.88 6.74 6.81
N PHE A 232 5.94 8.08 6.76
CA PHE A 232 5.88 8.91 7.97
C PHE A 232 4.64 8.60 8.80
N GLY A 233 3.47 8.58 8.18
CA GLY A 233 2.20 8.29 8.86
C GLY A 233 2.17 6.90 9.52
N LEU A 234 2.63 5.85 8.82
CA LEU A 234 2.68 4.49 9.35
C LEU A 234 3.56 4.39 10.60
N ILE A 235 4.75 5.02 10.56
CA ILE A 235 5.70 5.01 11.67
C ILE A 235 5.16 5.81 12.87
N GLU A 236 4.59 6.99 12.64
CA GLU A 236 4.03 7.81 13.74
C GLU A 236 2.79 7.14 14.35
N PHE A 237 1.90 6.58 13.54
CA PHE A 237 0.74 5.86 14.06
C PHE A 237 1.14 4.61 14.85
N MET A 238 2.20 3.89 14.46
CA MET A 238 2.72 2.74 15.21
C MET A 238 3.14 3.13 16.64
N LYS A 239 3.62 4.34 16.86
CA LYS A 239 4.04 4.85 18.19
C LYS A 239 2.88 5.11 19.14
N THR A 240 1.69 5.42 18.63
CA THR A 240 0.49 5.68 19.46
C THR A 240 -0.01 4.40 20.15
N ASP A 241 -1.01 4.53 21.02
CA ASP A 241 -1.72 3.36 21.60
C ASP A 241 -3.15 3.22 21.02
N GLU A 242 -3.48 4.04 20.02
CA GLU A 242 -4.78 4.05 19.37
C GLU A 242 -4.97 2.86 18.43
N PHE A 243 -6.17 2.30 18.43
CA PHE A 243 -6.55 1.19 17.53
C PHE A 243 -6.82 1.67 16.09
N GLY A 244 -7.48 2.79 15.94
CA GLY A 244 -7.99 3.26 14.65
C GLY A 244 -9.44 2.84 14.38
N PRO A 245 -9.88 2.62 13.14
CA PRO A 245 -9.12 2.88 11.91
C PRO A 245 -8.72 4.35 11.73
N VAL A 246 -7.64 4.58 10.97
CA VAL A 246 -7.16 5.92 10.63
C VAL A 246 -6.91 6.03 9.13
N ASN A 247 -7.45 7.08 8.51
CA ASN A 247 -7.21 7.36 7.10
C ASN A 247 -5.82 7.97 6.88
N MET A 248 -5.09 7.45 5.89
CA MET A 248 -3.86 8.07 5.38
C MET A 248 -3.99 8.31 3.89
N GLY A 249 -3.98 9.57 3.51
CA GLY A 249 -4.15 10.04 2.13
C GLY A 249 -3.79 11.52 2.02
N ASN A 250 -3.84 12.05 0.81
CA ASN A 250 -3.74 13.48 0.55
C ASN A 250 -5.14 14.03 0.27
N PRO A 251 -5.61 15.09 0.93
CA PRO A 251 -6.92 15.67 0.67
C PRO A 251 -7.01 16.48 -0.63
N GLU A 252 -5.90 16.74 -1.33
CA GLU A 252 -5.87 17.45 -2.61
C GLU A 252 -6.31 16.51 -3.75
N GLU A 253 -7.28 16.95 -4.55
CA GLU A 253 -7.85 16.16 -5.65
C GLU A 253 -7.37 16.68 -7.00
N PHE A 254 -7.22 15.74 -7.93
CA PHE A 254 -6.89 16.02 -9.33
C PHE A 254 -7.80 15.19 -10.24
N THR A 255 -8.26 15.79 -11.31
CA THR A 255 -8.93 15.07 -12.39
C THR A 255 -7.91 14.23 -13.18
N MET A 256 -8.39 13.21 -13.87
CA MET A 256 -7.50 12.40 -14.72
C MET A 256 -6.92 13.22 -15.86
N ASN A 257 -7.65 14.22 -16.36
CA ASN A 257 -7.15 15.15 -17.37
C ASN A 257 -6.01 16.03 -16.85
N GLU A 258 -6.15 16.58 -15.63
CA GLU A 258 -5.07 17.36 -14.98
C GLU A 258 -3.83 16.51 -14.75
N LEU A 259 -3.99 15.28 -14.24
CA LEU A 259 -2.89 14.35 -14.04
C LEU A 259 -2.17 14.01 -15.36
N ALA A 260 -2.89 13.67 -16.42
CA ALA A 260 -2.30 13.34 -17.71
C ALA A 260 -1.53 14.51 -18.32
N ASN A 261 -2.08 15.72 -18.24
CA ASN A 261 -1.41 16.93 -18.70
C ASN A 261 -0.15 17.24 -17.88
N LEU A 262 -0.21 17.08 -16.55
CA LEU A 262 0.95 17.27 -15.68
C LEU A 262 2.07 16.25 -15.97
N VAL A 263 1.74 14.99 -16.24
CA VAL A 263 2.71 13.98 -16.65
C VAL A 263 3.38 14.36 -17.98
N LYS A 264 2.62 14.84 -18.98
CA LYS A 264 3.18 15.34 -20.25
C LYS A 264 4.07 16.57 -20.06
N GLU A 265 3.69 17.49 -19.18
CA GLU A 265 4.52 18.66 -18.85
C GLU A 265 5.87 18.24 -18.25
N LEU A 266 5.86 17.21 -17.39
CA LEU A 266 7.07 16.70 -16.70
C LEU A 266 7.94 15.78 -17.57
N ILE A 267 7.41 15.30 -18.71
CA ILE A 267 8.14 14.48 -19.68
C ILE A 267 8.02 15.17 -21.06
N PRO A 268 8.67 16.31 -21.25
CA PRO A 268 8.51 17.13 -22.47
C PRO A 268 9.01 16.43 -23.74
N GLU A 269 9.88 15.44 -23.60
CA GLU A 269 10.35 14.60 -24.69
C GLU A 269 9.32 13.58 -25.19
N SER A 270 8.22 13.37 -24.45
CA SER A 270 7.18 12.39 -24.81
C SER A 270 6.35 12.85 -26.02
N THR A 271 6.21 11.97 -27.00
CA THR A 271 5.35 12.15 -28.17
C THR A 271 3.94 11.57 -27.98
N SER A 272 3.62 11.09 -26.77
CA SER A 272 2.34 10.45 -26.43
C SER A 272 1.14 11.38 -26.64
N ASN A 273 0.06 10.86 -27.21
CA ASN A 273 -1.25 11.54 -27.22
C ASN A 273 -2.08 11.10 -26.02
N ILE A 274 -3.04 11.91 -25.61
CA ILE A 274 -4.07 11.51 -24.64
C ILE A 274 -5.22 10.91 -25.43
N ILE A 275 -5.61 9.67 -25.11
CA ILE A 275 -6.73 8.97 -25.71
C ILE A 275 -7.73 8.54 -24.63
N TYR A 276 -9.02 8.48 -25.00
CA TYR A 276 -10.10 8.15 -24.08
C TYR A 276 -10.67 6.76 -24.41
N LYS A 277 -10.96 5.97 -23.37
CA LYS A 277 -11.58 4.64 -23.45
C LYS A 277 -12.80 4.56 -22.54
N GLU A 278 -13.65 3.55 -22.76
CA GLU A 278 -14.82 3.31 -21.90
C GLU A 278 -14.42 3.08 -20.44
N LEU A 279 -15.20 3.66 -19.51
CA LEU A 279 -14.97 3.50 -18.08
C LEU A 279 -15.29 2.07 -17.64
N PRO A 280 -14.41 1.41 -16.87
CA PRO A 280 -14.70 0.11 -16.29
C PRO A 280 -15.91 0.15 -15.35
N LYS A 281 -16.65 -0.96 -15.25
CA LYS A 281 -17.75 -1.11 -14.28
C LYS A 281 -17.24 -0.99 -12.85
N ASP A 282 -18.05 -0.34 -11.98
CA ASP A 282 -17.81 -0.19 -10.54
C ASP A 282 -16.53 0.61 -10.20
N ASP A 283 -15.99 1.44 -11.12
CA ASP A 283 -14.94 2.38 -10.75
C ASP A 283 -15.54 3.57 -10.00
N PRO A 284 -15.11 3.87 -8.75
CA PRO A 284 -15.67 4.99 -7.98
C PRO A 284 -15.53 6.32 -8.72
N ILE A 285 -16.52 7.19 -8.62
CA ILE A 285 -16.50 8.51 -9.29
C ILE A 285 -15.55 9.45 -8.55
N GLN A 286 -15.56 9.44 -7.21
CA GLN A 286 -14.77 10.33 -6.36
C GLN A 286 -14.17 9.57 -5.18
N ARG A 287 -12.92 9.91 -4.82
CA ARG A 287 -12.26 9.36 -3.64
C ARG A 287 -11.29 10.36 -3.04
N LYS A 288 -11.61 10.81 -1.81
CA LYS A 288 -10.84 11.81 -1.08
C LYS A 288 -10.79 11.45 0.41
N ALA A 289 -9.60 11.48 0.98
CA ALA A 289 -9.41 11.20 2.40
C ALA A 289 -9.83 12.39 3.26
N ASP A 290 -10.66 12.16 4.27
CA ASP A 290 -10.66 13.01 5.46
C ASP A 290 -9.54 12.50 6.38
N ILE A 291 -8.53 13.34 6.62
CA ILE A 291 -7.36 13.04 7.45
C ILE A 291 -7.41 13.71 8.83
N THR A 292 -8.54 14.29 9.20
CA THR A 292 -8.70 15.05 10.46
C THR A 292 -8.31 14.22 11.68
N ARG A 293 -8.68 12.94 11.69
CA ARG A 293 -8.34 12.02 12.78
C ARG A 293 -6.85 11.77 12.88
N ALA A 294 -6.17 11.48 11.78
CA ALA A 294 -4.72 11.28 11.74
C ALA A 294 -3.96 12.55 12.14
N TYR A 295 -4.41 13.71 11.66
CA TYR A 295 -3.84 14.99 12.04
C TYR A 295 -3.95 15.24 13.56
N SER A 296 -5.13 15.03 14.13
CA SER A 296 -5.38 15.25 15.57
C SER A 296 -4.59 14.30 16.47
N MET A 297 -4.42 13.05 16.03
CA MET A 297 -3.74 12.02 16.83
C MET A 297 -2.21 12.17 16.86
N PHE A 298 -1.59 12.43 15.70
CA PHE A 298 -0.13 12.43 15.58
C PHE A 298 0.42 13.43 14.56
N GLY A 299 -0.37 14.45 14.19
CA GLY A 299 0.08 15.54 13.32
C GLY A 299 0.28 15.14 11.85
N TYR A 300 -0.37 14.06 11.39
CA TYR A 300 -0.26 13.62 10.00
C TYR A 300 -0.78 14.68 9.03
N LYS A 301 0.13 15.15 8.16
CA LYS A 301 -0.18 16.09 7.09
C LYS A 301 0.73 15.81 5.91
N PRO A 302 0.20 15.46 4.74
CA PRO A 302 1.01 15.31 3.52
C PRO A 302 1.81 16.58 3.23
N LYS A 303 3.07 16.42 2.87
CA LYS A 303 4.01 17.52 2.62
C LYS A 303 4.44 17.61 1.17
N ILE A 304 4.43 16.48 0.47
CA ILE A 304 4.88 16.38 -0.92
C ILE A 304 3.69 16.60 -1.85
N ASN A 305 3.73 17.68 -2.63
CA ASN A 305 2.70 17.94 -3.64
C ASN A 305 2.84 17.00 -4.85
N LEU A 306 1.77 16.88 -5.66
CA LEU A 306 1.72 15.95 -6.78
C LEU A 306 2.85 16.16 -7.79
N LYS A 307 3.17 17.41 -8.13
CA LYS A 307 4.21 17.74 -9.12
C LYS A 307 5.60 17.31 -8.65
N GLU A 308 5.92 17.56 -7.38
CA GLU A 308 7.20 17.14 -6.79
C GLU A 308 7.32 15.60 -6.71
N GLY A 309 6.28 14.93 -6.22
CA GLY A 309 6.26 13.47 -6.12
C GLY A 309 6.33 12.79 -7.49
N LEU A 310 5.66 13.34 -8.51
CA LEU A 310 5.73 12.83 -9.89
C LEU A 310 7.15 12.93 -10.46
N LYS A 311 7.88 14.03 -10.24
CA LYS A 311 9.27 14.15 -10.70
C LYS A 311 10.13 12.98 -10.17
N LYS A 312 10.08 12.72 -8.86
CA LYS A 312 10.83 11.63 -8.23
C LYS A 312 10.39 10.25 -8.77
N THR A 313 9.09 10.07 -9.02
CA THR A 313 8.52 8.83 -9.54
C THR A 313 8.94 8.61 -11.01
N ILE A 314 8.95 9.66 -11.82
CA ILE A 314 9.39 9.61 -13.23
C ILE A 314 10.89 9.23 -13.31
N GLU A 315 11.74 9.84 -12.48
CA GLU A 315 13.16 9.49 -12.43
C GLU A 315 13.37 8.01 -12.08
N TYR A 316 12.64 7.52 -11.07
CA TYR A 316 12.68 6.09 -10.71
C TYR A 316 12.24 5.20 -11.88
N PHE A 317 11.12 5.50 -12.54
CA PHE A 317 10.62 4.68 -13.65
C PHE A 317 11.52 4.76 -14.90
N LYS A 318 12.21 5.88 -15.15
CA LYS A 318 13.24 5.95 -16.20
C LYS A 318 14.34 4.91 -15.99
N ILE A 319 14.81 4.74 -14.76
CA ILE A 319 15.84 3.74 -14.41
C ILE A 319 15.25 2.32 -14.57
N GLU A 320 14.10 2.05 -13.98
CA GLU A 320 13.47 0.72 -14.01
C GLU A 320 13.13 0.24 -15.42
N LEU A 321 12.69 1.13 -16.31
CA LEU A 321 12.37 0.77 -17.69
C LEU A 321 13.61 0.53 -18.54
N ASN A 322 14.73 1.23 -18.27
CA ASN A 322 16.00 0.98 -18.95
C ASN A 322 16.65 -0.34 -18.50
N ASP A 323 16.54 -0.70 -17.21
CA ASP A 323 17.06 -1.97 -16.69
C ASP A 323 16.28 -3.20 -17.21
N THR A 324 15.03 -3.03 -17.66
CA THR A 324 14.19 -4.11 -18.20
C THR A 324 14.39 -4.37 -19.69
N ASP A 325 15.10 -3.52 -20.43
CA ASP A 325 15.42 -3.76 -21.86
C ASP A 325 16.35 -4.97 -22.08
N PHE A 326 16.82 -5.63 -21.03
CA PHE A 326 17.59 -6.89 -21.08
C PHE A 326 16.73 -8.16 -20.99
N LEU A 327 15.39 -8.09 -20.99
CA LEU A 327 14.49 -9.24 -20.77
C LEU A 327 13.47 -9.47 -21.91
N TYR A 328 13.76 -9.04 -23.15
CA TYR A 328 12.98 -9.44 -24.34
C TYR A 328 13.86 -10.12 -25.39
#